data_528f8fd1551a62006d202dea055f8fc6
#
_entry.id   528f8fd1551a62006d202dea055f8fc6
#
_cell.length_a   1.000
_cell.length_b   1.000
_cell.length_c   1.000
_cell.angle_alpha   90.00
_cell.angle_beta   90.00
_cell.angle_gamma   90.00
#
_symmetry.space_group_name_H-M   'P 1'
#
loop_
_entity.id
_entity.type
_entity.pdbx_description
1 polymer ?
#
loop_
_entity_poly.entity_id
_entity_poly.type
_entity_poly.pdbx_seq_one_letter_code
_entity_poly.pdbx_strand_id
1 'polypeptide(L)'
;NVVTPLVGGIPATGAIARTMTNINNGGRTPVAGVIHAVVLLLIFLFLMPLAQYIPMACLAGVLVVVSYNMSEWRTFRALMKNPRSDVAVLLVTFLLTVIIDLTVAIEVGLVLACLLFMRRVMETTDISVIRNEIDPGKESDLESHEEHLIIPRGVEVYEIDGPYFFGIANKFEEQMVQLGDHAQVRIIRMRKVPFIDSTGIHNLTNLCRISQQENTRIILSGVNPKVHEVLHKAGFYSLLGEENICPNINAALRRAKEIVQDPQEK
;
A
#
# COMPACT_ATOMS: atom_id res chain seq x y z
N ASN A 1 -26.48 23.42 -1.96
CA ASN A 1 -26.67 22.73 -3.25
C ASN A 1 -28.00 21.98 -3.38
N VAL A 2 -28.64 21.56 -2.26
CA VAL A 2 -29.95 20.88 -2.31
C VAL A 2 -31.09 21.87 -2.68
N VAL A 3 -31.04 23.08 -2.15
CA VAL A 3 -32.04 24.13 -2.38
C VAL A 3 -31.75 24.91 -3.68
N THR A 4 -30.50 24.97 -4.14
CA THR A 4 -30.09 25.77 -5.30
C THR A 4 -30.90 25.46 -6.57
N PRO A 5 -31.15 24.18 -6.94
CA PRO A 5 -31.96 23.87 -8.13
C PRO A 5 -33.41 24.31 -8.00
N LEU A 6 -33.97 24.39 -6.78
CA LEU A 6 -35.36 24.80 -6.54
C LEU A 6 -35.61 26.28 -6.82
N VAL A 7 -34.55 27.09 -6.76
CA VAL A 7 -34.58 28.53 -7.07
C VAL A 7 -33.91 28.86 -8.43
N GLY A 8 -33.72 27.85 -9.28
CA GLY A 8 -33.14 28.03 -10.61
C GLY A 8 -31.63 28.32 -10.61
N GLY A 9 -30.93 28.08 -9.50
CA GLY A 9 -29.48 28.28 -9.40
C GLY A 9 -28.69 27.07 -9.85
N ILE A 10 -27.42 27.29 -10.22
CA ILE A 10 -26.45 26.23 -10.56
C ILE A 10 -25.75 25.75 -9.28
N PRO A 11 -25.67 24.44 -9.04
CA PRO A 11 -24.91 23.89 -7.92
C PRO A 11 -23.44 24.35 -7.95
N ALA A 12 -22.95 24.86 -6.83
CA ALA A 12 -21.58 25.33 -6.70
C ALA A 12 -20.74 24.42 -5.82
N THR A 13 -19.51 24.20 -6.24
CA THR A 13 -18.50 23.50 -5.42
C THR A 13 -17.81 24.45 -4.45
N GLY A 14 -17.08 23.91 -3.47
CA GLY A 14 -16.26 24.71 -2.55
C GLY A 14 -15.14 25.45 -3.30
N ALA A 15 -15.00 26.74 -3.05
CA ALA A 15 -13.96 27.58 -3.65
C ALA A 15 -12.63 27.37 -2.91
N ILE A 16 -11.77 26.49 -3.39
CA ILE A 16 -10.49 26.12 -2.73
C ILE A 16 -9.63 27.38 -2.50
N ALA A 17 -9.38 28.19 -3.53
CA ALA A 17 -8.54 29.39 -3.45
C ALA A 17 -9.03 30.39 -2.41
N ARG A 18 -10.33 30.69 -2.41
CA ARG A 18 -10.92 31.64 -1.47
C ARG A 18 -10.94 31.11 -0.05
N THR A 19 -11.19 29.80 0.13
CA THR A 19 -11.16 29.16 1.44
C THR A 19 -9.76 29.17 2.02
N MET A 20 -8.73 28.84 1.24
CA MET A 20 -7.34 28.91 1.68
C MET A 20 -6.92 30.33 2.05
N THR A 21 -7.28 31.32 1.25
CA THR A 21 -7.03 32.74 1.58
C THR A 21 -7.70 33.14 2.88
N ASN A 22 -8.94 32.71 3.11
CA ASN A 22 -9.65 32.99 4.37
C ASN A 22 -8.98 32.32 5.58
N ILE A 23 -8.55 31.07 5.46
CA ILE A 23 -7.85 30.33 6.50
C ILE A 23 -6.51 31.00 6.82
N ASN A 24 -5.74 31.37 5.80
CA ASN A 24 -4.45 32.04 5.94
C ASN A 24 -4.56 33.41 6.63
N ASN A 25 -5.72 34.07 6.50
CA ASN A 25 -6.04 35.33 7.18
C ASN A 25 -6.81 35.12 8.51
N GLY A 26 -6.81 33.92 9.09
CA GLY A 26 -7.37 33.65 10.42
C GLY A 26 -8.83 33.23 10.46
N GLY A 27 -9.49 33.04 9.33
CA GLY A 27 -10.87 32.54 9.26
C GLY A 27 -10.95 31.05 9.67
N ARG A 28 -11.75 30.76 10.72
CA ARG A 28 -11.87 29.39 11.28
C ARG A 28 -13.28 28.85 11.31
N THR A 29 -14.25 29.61 10.86
CA THR A 29 -15.66 29.24 10.99
C THR A 29 -16.41 29.35 9.68
N PRO A 30 -17.48 28.54 9.46
CA PRO A 30 -18.36 28.63 8.28
C PRO A 30 -19.06 30.00 8.17
N VAL A 31 -19.16 30.78 9.25
CA VAL A 31 -19.76 32.10 9.29
C VAL A 31 -19.10 33.05 8.29
N ALA A 32 -17.79 32.95 8.10
CA ALA A 32 -17.08 33.75 7.09
C ALA A 32 -17.62 33.53 5.66
N GLY A 33 -18.03 32.30 5.32
CA GLY A 33 -18.67 31.98 4.04
C GLY A 33 -20.06 32.59 3.89
N VAL A 34 -20.85 32.62 4.95
CA VAL A 34 -22.17 33.25 4.97
C VAL A 34 -22.03 34.75 4.81
N ILE A 35 -21.14 35.39 5.56
CA ILE A 35 -20.85 36.84 5.46
C ILE A 35 -20.39 37.19 4.03
N HIS A 36 -19.49 36.36 3.45
CA HIS A 36 -19.03 36.55 2.08
C HIS A 36 -20.20 36.53 1.08
N ALA A 37 -21.13 35.56 1.21
CA ALA A 37 -22.30 35.49 0.34
C ALA A 37 -23.23 36.72 0.47
N VAL A 38 -23.46 37.18 1.72
CA VAL A 38 -24.27 38.38 1.98
C VAL A 38 -23.61 39.63 1.41
N VAL A 39 -22.29 39.82 1.61
CA VAL A 39 -21.54 40.93 1.06
C VAL A 39 -21.58 40.94 -0.46
N LEU A 40 -21.40 39.76 -1.10
CA LEU A 40 -21.53 39.67 -2.57
C LEU A 40 -22.92 40.03 -3.06
N LEU A 41 -23.98 39.61 -2.35
CA LEU A 41 -25.35 40.01 -2.68
C LEU A 41 -25.55 41.52 -2.58
N LEU A 42 -25.04 42.14 -1.51
CA LEU A 42 -25.11 43.59 -1.34
C LEU A 42 -24.33 44.35 -2.43
N ILE A 43 -23.14 43.87 -2.80
CA ILE A 43 -22.36 44.42 -3.91
C ILE A 43 -23.14 44.31 -5.21
N PHE A 44 -23.75 43.17 -5.48
CA PHE A 44 -24.55 42.95 -6.69
C PHE A 44 -25.76 43.91 -6.77
N LEU A 45 -26.47 44.11 -5.63
CA LEU A 45 -27.67 44.90 -5.59
C LEU A 45 -27.38 46.41 -5.63
N PHE A 46 -26.35 46.89 -4.94
CA PHE A 46 -26.13 48.34 -4.72
C PHE A 46 -24.86 48.90 -5.39
N LEU A 47 -23.80 48.08 -5.52
CA LEU A 47 -22.48 48.52 -5.98
C LEU A 47 -22.17 48.11 -7.43
N MET A 48 -23.09 47.42 -8.11
CA MET A 48 -22.86 47.00 -9.50
C MET A 48 -22.50 48.17 -10.43
N PRO A 49 -23.11 49.37 -10.34
CA PRO A 49 -22.71 50.50 -11.14
C PRO A 49 -21.28 50.99 -10.92
N LEU A 50 -20.73 50.81 -9.71
CA LEU A 50 -19.32 51.14 -9.41
C LEU A 50 -18.35 50.10 -9.92
N ALA A 51 -18.78 48.83 -10.03
CA ALA A 51 -17.93 47.74 -10.50
C ALA A 51 -17.40 47.97 -11.94
N GLN A 52 -18.15 48.68 -12.77
CA GLN A 52 -17.72 49.05 -14.14
C GLN A 52 -16.44 49.90 -14.18
N TYR A 53 -16.11 50.63 -13.12
CA TYR A 53 -14.92 51.49 -13.06
C TYR A 53 -13.66 50.70 -12.62
N ILE A 54 -13.77 49.42 -12.28
CA ILE A 54 -12.62 48.60 -11.91
C ILE A 54 -11.85 48.23 -13.19
N PRO A 55 -10.60 48.69 -13.37
CA PRO A 55 -9.84 48.38 -14.57
C PRO A 55 -9.44 46.89 -14.56
N MET A 56 -9.55 46.25 -15.72
CA MET A 56 -9.16 44.84 -15.92
C MET A 56 -7.71 44.59 -15.52
N ALA A 57 -6.83 45.56 -15.68
CA ALA A 57 -5.43 45.46 -15.25
C ALA A 57 -5.28 45.29 -13.74
N CYS A 58 -6.14 45.89 -12.94
CA CYS A 58 -6.16 45.71 -11.48
C CYS A 58 -6.55 44.26 -11.11
N LEU A 59 -7.58 43.71 -11.75
CA LEU A 59 -8.03 42.36 -11.56
C LEU A 59 -6.93 41.35 -11.97
N ALA A 60 -6.25 41.60 -13.09
CA ALA A 60 -5.13 40.78 -13.53
C ALA A 60 -3.97 40.81 -12.50
N GLY A 61 -3.63 42.00 -11.97
CA GLY A 61 -2.62 42.13 -10.91
C GLY A 61 -2.96 41.31 -9.66
N VAL A 62 -4.21 41.38 -9.20
CA VAL A 62 -4.70 40.57 -8.06
C VAL A 62 -4.58 39.08 -8.36
N LEU A 63 -4.96 38.62 -9.55
CA LEU A 63 -4.85 37.19 -9.94
C LEU A 63 -3.39 36.72 -9.96
N VAL A 64 -2.45 37.52 -10.43
CA VAL A 64 -1.00 37.17 -10.40
C VAL A 64 -0.52 37.02 -8.98
N VAL A 65 -0.85 37.95 -8.08
CA VAL A 65 -0.45 37.85 -6.66
C VAL A 65 -1.06 36.61 -5.98
N VAL A 66 -2.35 36.35 -6.23
CA VAL A 66 -3.02 35.15 -5.69
C VAL A 66 -2.38 33.88 -6.23
N SER A 67 -2.11 33.81 -7.53
CA SER A 67 -1.43 32.66 -8.15
C SER A 67 -0.04 32.41 -7.56
N TYR A 68 0.73 33.48 -7.34
CA TYR A 68 2.04 33.39 -6.69
C TYR A 68 1.94 32.85 -5.26
N ASN A 69 1.01 33.39 -4.47
CA ASN A 69 0.80 32.94 -3.09
C ASN A 69 0.30 31.47 -2.99
N MET A 70 -0.48 31.05 -3.99
CA MET A 70 -1.01 29.67 -4.06
C MET A 70 -0.04 28.67 -4.67
N SER A 71 1.00 29.12 -5.36
CA SER A 71 1.97 28.21 -6.01
C SER A 71 2.77 27.38 -5.02
N GLU A 72 2.82 27.77 -3.75
CA GLU A 72 3.58 27.11 -2.68
C GLU A 72 4.98 26.65 -3.14
N TRP A 73 5.70 27.53 -3.84
CA TRP A 73 7.00 27.21 -4.43
C TRP A 73 7.98 26.50 -3.47
N ARG A 74 7.90 26.84 -2.18
CA ARG A 74 8.74 26.19 -1.16
C ARG A 74 8.38 24.73 -0.98
N THR A 75 7.09 24.40 -0.94
CA THR A 75 6.55 23.05 -0.86
C THR A 75 6.90 22.26 -2.12
N PHE A 76 6.71 22.85 -3.30
CA PHE A 76 7.11 22.22 -4.57
C PHE A 76 8.60 21.85 -4.57
N ARG A 77 9.48 22.79 -4.16
CA ARG A 77 10.93 22.51 -4.09
C ARG A 77 11.29 21.44 -3.05
N ALA A 78 10.55 21.36 -1.95
CA ALA A 78 10.72 20.31 -0.96
C ALA A 78 10.32 18.93 -1.50
N LEU A 79 9.18 18.86 -2.20
CA LEU A 79 8.67 17.65 -2.83
C LEU A 79 9.62 17.10 -3.92
N MET A 80 10.35 17.94 -4.62
CA MET A 80 11.37 17.53 -5.61
C MET A 80 12.53 16.73 -5.00
N LYS A 81 12.68 16.74 -3.67
CA LYS A 81 13.70 15.93 -2.96
C LYS A 81 13.16 14.54 -2.55
N ASN A 82 11.88 14.27 -2.75
CA ASN A 82 11.25 13.01 -2.45
C ASN A 82 11.71 11.88 -3.39
N PRO A 83 11.35 10.61 -3.12
CA PRO A 83 11.65 9.50 -4.02
C PRO A 83 11.24 9.78 -5.47
N ARG A 84 12.01 9.27 -6.40
CA ARG A 84 11.82 9.53 -7.84
C ARG A 84 10.41 9.21 -8.35
N SER A 85 9.76 8.20 -7.78
CA SER A 85 8.37 7.83 -8.10
C SER A 85 7.39 8.97 -7.80
N ASP A 86 7.50 9.58 -6.62
CA ASP A 86 6.60 10.64 -6.16
C ASP A 86 6.83 11.92 -6.98
N VAL A 87 8.10 12.21 -7.29
CA VAL A 87 8.47 13.33 -8.18
C VAL A 87 7.93 13.13 -9.58
N ALA A 88 7.96 11.90 -10.12
CA ALA A 88 7.42 11.60 -11.44
C ALA A 88 5.90 11.86 -11.49
N VAL A 89 5.15 11.38 -10.47
CA VAL A 89 3.71 11.67 -10.37
C VAL A 89 3.45 13.17 -10.31
N LEU A 90 4.19 13.89 -9.46
CA LEU A 90 4.06 15.33 -9.31
C LEU A 90 4.26 16.07 -10.66
N LEU A 91 5.34 15.76 -11.36
CA LEU A 91 5.66 16.42 -12.63
C LEU A 91 4.67 16.09 -13.74
N VAL A 92 4.29 14.81 -13.87
CA VAL A 92 3.31 14.37 -14.88
C VAL A 92 1.96 15.03 -14.62
N THR A 93 1.48 15.00 -13.38
CA THR A 93 0.20 15.62 -13.02
C THR A 93 0.23 17.14 -13.24
N PHE A 94 1.33 17.81 -12.86
CA PHE A 94 1.49 19.25 -13.08
C PHE A 94 1.47 19.61 -14.58
N LEU A 95 2.25 18.89 -15.39
CA LEU A 95 2.30 19.13 -16.84
C LEU A 95 0.95 18.89 -17.51
N LEU A 96 0.26 17.80 -17.16
CA LEU A 96 -1.07 17.51 -17.70
C LEU A 96 -2.10 18.59 -17.29
N THR A 97 -2.02 19.10 -16.07
CA THR A 97 -2.90 20.18 -15.61
C THR A 97 -2.70 21.46 -16.42
N VAL A 98 -1.45 21.76 -16.80
CA VAL A 98 -1.11 22.99 -17.56
C VAL A 98 -1.43 22.84 -19.05
N ILE A 99 -1.19 21.66 -19.63
CA ILE A 99 -1.28 21.45 -21.08
C ILE A 99 -2.69 21.04 -21.52
N ILE A 100 -3.37 20.23 -20.73
CA ILE A 100 -4.68 19.66 -21.07
C ILE A 100 -5.76 20.27 -20.18
N ASP A 101 -6.01 19.65 -19.03
CA ASP A 101 -6.91 20.12 -17.99
C ASP A 101 -6.70 19.38 -16.66
N LEU A 102 -7.37 19.88 -15.61
CA LEU A 102 -7.28 19.32 -14.27
C LEU A 102 -7.89 17.91 -14.18
N THR A 103 -8.94 17.60 -14.92
CA THR A 103 -9.68 16.34 -14.83
C THR A 103 -8.80 15.19 -15.34
N VAL A 104 -8.26 15.33 -16.55
CA VAL A 104 -7.33 14.37 -17.13
C VAL A 104 -6.08 14.22 -16.28
N ALA A 105 -5.57 15.31 -15.72
CA ALA A 105 -4.40 15.27 -14.85
C ALA A 105 -4.64 14.43 -13.59
N ILE A 106 -5.82 14.55 -12.97
CA ILE A 106 -6.19 13.75 -11.79
C ILE A 106 -6.33 12.28 -12.16
N GLU A 107 -7.01 11.95 -13.25
CA GLU A 107 -7.22 10.57 -13.68
C GLU A 107 -5.89 9.86 -13.97
N VAL A 108 -5.07 10.45 -14.82
CA VAL A 108 -3.75 9.90 -15.19
C VAL A 108 -2.81 9.87 -13.98
N GLY A 109 -2.79 10.95 -13.19
CA GLY A 109 -1.97 11.05 -11.98
C GLY A 109 -2.32 9.99 -10.94
N LEU A 110 -3.62 9.73 -10.73
CA LEU A 110 -4.09 8.69 -9.81
C LEU A 110 -3.67 7.29 -10.28
N VAL A 111 -3.87 6.98 -11.56
CA VAL A 111 -3.47 5.67 -12.13
C VAL A 111 -1.96 5.48 -12.00
N LEU A 112 -1.17 6.51 -12.37
CA LEU A 112 0.29 6.46 -12.26
C LEU A 112 0.74 6.28 -10.81
N ALA A 113 0.14 7.01 -9.87
CA ALA A 113 0.44 6.89 -8.44
C ALA A 113 0.13 5.48 -7.92
N CYS A 114 -1.01 4.89 -8.29
CA CYS A 114 -1.37 3.53 -7.93
C CYS A 114 -0.35 2.50 -8.48
N LEU A 115 0.05 2.62 -9.74
CA LEU A 115 1.04 1.72 -10.35
C LEU A 115 2.41 1.81 -9.67
N LEU A 116 2.89 3.02 -9.41
CA LEU A 116 4.18 3.24 -8.74
C LEU A 116 4.13 2.82 -7.26
N PHE A 117 3.00 3.02 -6.60
CA PHE A 117 2.79 2.50 -5.24
C PHE A 117 2.81 0.98 -5.19
N MET A 118 2.11 0.29 -6.10
CA MET A 118 2.15 -1.18 -6.20
C MET A 118 3.58 -1.67 -6.42
N ARG A 119 4.32 -1.05 -7.34
CA ARG A 119 5.73 -1.38 -7.58
C ARG A 119 6.57 -1.21 -6.31
N ARG A 120 6.40 -0.12 -5.58
CA ARG A 120 7.12 0.16 -4.33
C ARG A 120 6.82 -0.89 -3.26
N VAL A 121 5.56 -1.31 -3.12
CA VAL A 121 5.16 -2.39 -2.19
C VAL A 121 5.81 -3.71 -2.59
N MET A 122 5.90 -4.03 -3.89
CA MET A 122 6.61 -5.22 -4.36
C MET A 122 8.13 -5.18 -4.05
N GLU A 123 8.75 -4.00 -4.15
CA GLU A 123 10.18 -3.82 -3.86
C GLU A 123 10.50 -3.88 -2.36
N THR A 124 9.51 -3.64 -1.48
CA THR A 124 9.69 -3.70 -0.02
C THR A 124 9.45 -5.09 0.58
N THR A 125 8.86 -6.01 -0.19
CA THR A 125 8.69 -7.40 0.26
C THR A 125 9.95 -8.19 -0.07
N ASP A 126 10.54 -8.78 0.94
CA ASP A 126 11.74 -9.61 0.83
C ASP A 126 11.43 -11.07 1.16
N ILE A 127 12.12 -11.98 0.45
CA ILE A 127 12.04 -13.42 0.70
C ILE A 127 13.46 -13.88 1.01
N SER A 128 13.66 -14.29 2.23
CA SER A 128 14.96 -14.79 2.69
C SER A 128 14.95 -16.30 2.90
N VAL A 129 16.02 -16.95 2.48
CA VAL A 129 16.23 -18.39 2.71
C VAL A 129 17.21 -18.54 3.85
N ILE A 130 16.78 -19.17 4.93
CA ILE A 130 17.59 -19.43 6.11
C ILE A 130 18.03 -20.89 6.06
N ARG A 131 19.33 -21.16 5.85
CA ARG A 131 19.85 -22.51 5.62
C ARG A 131 20.47 -23.18 6.83
N ASN A 132 21.10 -22.43 7.72
CA ASN A 132 21.93 -23.01 8.76
C ASN A 132 21.41 -22.77 10.18
N GLU A 133 21.07 -21.55 10.51
CA GLU A 133 20.76 -21.14 11.88
C GLU A 133 19.82 -19.94 11.89
N ILE A 134 18.87 -19.95 12.83
CA ILE A 134 17.96 -18.84 13.07
C ILE A 134 18.47 -18.07 14.28
N ASP A 135 18.79 -16.77 14.10
CA ASP A 135 19.26 -15.88 15.15
C ASP A 135 18.11 -15.45 16.06
N PRO A 136 18.06 -15.91 17.33
CA PRO A 136 16.99 -15.56 18.25
C PRO A 136 16.95 -14.06 18.59
N GLY A 137 18.08 -13.37 18.51
CA GLY A 137 18.19 -11.96 18.85
C GLY A 137 17.45 -11.02 17.90
N LYS A 138 17.10 -11.48 16.70
CA LYS A 138 16.31 -10.75 15.72
C LYS A 138 14.83 -11.14 15.75
N GLU A 139 14.42 -12.06 16.63
CA GLU A 139 13.11 -12.67 16.61
C GLU A 139 12.34 -12.44 17.91
N SER A 140 11.27 -11.66 17.83
CA SER A 140 10.38 -11.37 18.97
C SER A 140 9.48 -12.53 19.41
N ASP A 141 9.43 -13.64 18.65
CA ASP A 141 8.53 -14.79 18.90
C ASP A 141 9.20 -15.94 19.65
N LEU A 142 10.49 -15.84 19.90
CA LEU A 142 11.18 -16.83 20.71
C LEU A 142 11.03 -16.46 22.18
N GLU A 143 10.58 -17.38 22.98
CA GLU A 143 10.66 -17.28 24.43
C GLU A 143 12.12 -17.02 24.80
N SER A 144 12.37 -16.04 25.65
CA SER A 144 13.64 -15.34 25.92
C SER A 144 14.82 -16.22 26.44
N HIS A 145 14.80 -17.52 26.25
CA HIS A 145 15.79 -18.45 26.78
C HIS A 145 16.25 -19.57 25.82
N GLU A 146 15.91 -19.50 24.51
CA GLU A 146 16.33 -20.57 23.62
C GLU A 146 17.62 -20.21 22.88
N GLU A 147 18.58 -21.13 22.96
CA GLU A 147 19.79 -21.23 22.17
C GLU A 147 19.47 -21.16 20.66
N HIS A 148 20.44 -20.75 19.86
CA HIS A 148 20.36 -20.73 18.40
C HIS A 148 19.65 -21.95 17.83
N LEU A 149 18.57 -21.73 17.06
CA LEU A 149 17.79 -22.82 16.47
C LEU A 149 18.52 -23.40 15.25
N ILE A 150 19.05 -24.60 15.43
CA ILE A 150 19.75 -25.34 14.37
C ILE A 150 18.70 -25.97 13.44
N ILE A 151 18.80 -25.67 12.15
CA ILE A 151 17.95 -26.27 11.12
C ILE A 151 18.47 -27.67 10.81
N PRO A 152 17.63 -28.72 10.89
CA PRO A 152 18.03 -30.08 10.56
C PRO A 152 18.45 -30.23 9.10
N ARG A 153 19.34 -31.19 8.80
CA ARG A 153 19.70 -31.52 7.42
C ARG A 153 18.45 -32.01 6.66
N GLY A 154 18.25 -31.52 5.44
CA GLY A 154 17.06 -31.83 4.62
C GLY A 154 15.86 -30.94 4.90
N VAL A 155 15.99 -29.94 5.77
CA VAL A 155 14.96 -28.91 6.02
C VAL A 155 15.44 -27.56 5.50
N GLU A 156 14.59 -26.86 4.76
CA GLU A 156 14.79 -25.48 4.32
C GLU A 156 13.76 -24.58 4.98
N VAL A 157 14.18 -23.38 5.38
CA VAL A 157 13.28 -22.37 5.98
C VAL A 157 13.26 -21.13 5.11
N TYR A 158 12.08 -20.76 4.67
CA TYR A 158 11.81 -19.55 3.88
C TYR A 158 11.05 -18.55 4.75
N GLU A 159 11.55 -17.35 4.89
CA GLU A 159 10.83 -16.26 5.57
C GLU A 159 10.33 -15.26 4.54
N ILE A 160 9.03 -14.96 4.60
CA ILE A 160 8.38 -13.95 3.79
C ILE A 160 8.18 -12.71 4.67
N ASP A 161 8.86 -11.61 4.32
CA ASP A 161 8.77 -10.34 5.01
C ASP A 161 8.00 -9.32 4.15
N GLY A 162 6.73 -9.17 4.41
CA GLY A 162 5.83 -8.28 3.70
C GLY A 162 4.57 -8.97 3.16
N PRO A 163 3.71 -8.24 2.44
CA PRO A 163 2.46 -8.77 1.90
C PRO A 163 2.68 -9.79 0.81
N TYR A 164 1.97 -10.92 0.88
CA TYR A 164 2.07 -12.01 -0.09
C TYR A 164 0.96 -11.92 -1.14
N PHE A 165 1.25 -11.31 -2.29
CA PHE A 165 0.31 -11.01 -3.36
C PHE A 165 0.93 -11.24 -4.74
N PHE A 166 0.19 -11.01 -5.82
CA PHE A 166 0.55 -11.35 -7.20
C PHE A 166 1.99 -11.01 -7.61
N GLY A 167 2.55 -9.88 -7.15
CA GLY A 167 3.89 -9.43 -7.55
C GLY A 167 5.03 -10.19 -6.85
N ILE A 168 4.78 -10.81 -5.70
CA ILE A 168 5.78 -11.51 -4.91
C ILE A 168 5.66 -13.03 -5.04
N ALA A 169 4.44 -13.53 -5.19
CA ALA A 169 4.18 -14.94 -5.27
C ALA A 169 4.95 -15.61 -6.43
N ASN A 170 5.06 -14.95 -7.57
CA ASN A 170 5.84 -15.44 -8.72
C ASN A 170 7.35 -15.46 -8.43
N LYS A 171 7.88 -14.42 -7.76
CA LYS A 171 9.30 -14.40 -7.36
C LYS A 171 9.65 -15.52 -6.40
N PHE A 172 8.73 -15.84 -5.50
CA PHE A 172 8.92 -16.93 -4.55
C PHE A 172 9.01 -18.28 -5.24
N GLU A 173 8.11 -18.56 -6.19
CA GLU A 173 8.12 -19.76 -7.00
C GLU A 173 9.42 -19.88 -7.83
N GLU A 174 9.85 -18.82 -8.50
CA GLU A 174 11.10 -18.77 -9.27
C GLU A 174 12.33 -19.06 -8.38
N GLN A 175 12.39 -18.48 -7.18
CA GLN A 175 13.50 -18.74 -6.25
C GLN A 175 13.53 -20.19 -5.78
N MET A 176 12.39 -20.80 -5.52
CA MET A 176 12.32 -22.18 -5.08
C MET A 176 12.73 -23.18 -6.19
N VAL A 177 12.35 -22.91 -7.44
CA VAL A 177 12.74 -23.73 -8.60
C VAL A 177 14.24 -23.61 -8.88
N GLN A 178 14.84 -22.43 -8.71
CA GLN A 178 16.27 -22.21 -8.97
C GLN A 178 17.18 -22.83 -7.93
N LEU A 179 16.71 -23.01 -6.69
CA LEU A 179 17.52 -23.52 -5.60
C LEU A 179 17.78 -25.03 -5.68
N GLY A 180 17.00 -25.78 -6.45
CA GLY A 180 17.30 -27.14 -6.92
C GLY A 180 17.70 -28.21 -5.91
N ASP A 181 17.85 -27.87 -4.63
CA ASP A 181 18.24 -28.80 -3.58
C ASP A 181 17.01 -29.63 -3.15
N HIS A 182 17.20 -30.94 -3.05
CA HIS A 182 16.19 -31.90 -2.63
C HIS A 182 15.93 -31.80 -1.12
N ALA A 183 15.29 -30.71 -0.67
CA ALA A 183 14.81 -30.65 0.70
C ALA A 183 13.66 -31.65 0.92
N GLN A 184 13.68 -32.37 2.02
CA GLN A 184 12.57 -33.27 2.39
C GLN A 184 11.40 -32.45 2.98
N VAL A 185 11.73 -31.35 3.66
CA VAL A 185 10.74 -30.44 4.27
C VAL A 185 11.09 -28.99 3.98
N ARG A 186 10.09 -28.21 3.57
CA ARG A 186 10.16 -26.76 3.40
C ARG A 186 9.25 -26.07 4.40
N ILE A 187 9.82 -25.25 5.28
CA ILE A 187 9.07 -24.44 6.25
C ILE A 187 8.92 -23.03 5.67
N ILE A 188 7.68 -22.58 5.51
CA ILE A 188 7.36 -21.23 5.05
C ILE A 188 6.89 -20.43 6.26
N ARG A 189 7.69 -19.45 6.67
CA ARG A 189 7.37 -18.52 7.76
C ARG A 189 6.54 -17.35 7.25
N MET A 190 5.33 -17.21 7.78
CA MET A 190 4.37 -16.19 7.37
C MET A 190 4.08 -15.17 8.48
N ARG A 191 4.89 -15.14 9.52
CA ARG A 191 4.73 -14.23 10.66
C ARG A 191 4.63 -12.76 10.27
N LYS A 192 5.48 -12.34 9.35
CA LYS A 192 5.57 -10.98 8.85
C LYS A 192 4.66 -10.71 7.64
N VAL A 193 3.80 -11.66 7.28
CA VAL A 193 2.84 -11.50 6.19
C VAL A 193 1.55 -10.84 6.72
N PRO A 194 1.29 -9.57 6.43
CA PRO A 194 0.11 -8.86 6.95
C PRO A 194 -1.19 -9.24 6.24
N PHE A 195 -1.10 -9.62 4.97
CA PHE A 195 -2.24 -10.10 4.17
C PHE A 195 -1.78 -10.95 2.99
N ILE A 196 -2.71 -11.76 2.48
CA ILE A 196 -2.57 -12.58 1.28
C ILE A 196 -3.77 -12.33 0.37
N ASP A 197 -3.55 -12.23 -0.96
CA ASP A 197 -4.61 -12.11 -1.95
C ASP A 197 -4.93 -13.46 -2.63
N SER A 198 -5.92 -13.46 -3.52
CA SER A 198 -6.33 -14.67 -4.24
C SER A 198 -5.22 -15.25 -5.12
N THR A 199 -4.36 -14.40 -5.69
CA THR A 199 -3.20 -14.85 -6.49
C THR A 199 -2.13 -15.48 -5.60
N GLY A 200 -1.87 -14.89 -4.42
CA GLY A 200 -0.97 -15.45 -3.43
C GLY A 200 -1.44 -16.82 -2.94
N ILE A 201 -2.75 -17.00 -2.68
CA ILE A 201 -3.31 -18.31 -2.32
C ILE A 201 -3.13 -19.31 -3.45
N HIS A 202 -3.43 -18.92 -4.69
CA HIS A 202 -3.28 -19.77 -5.86
C HIS A 202 -1.83 -20.25 -6.02
N ASN A 203 -0.87 -19.34 -5.94
CA ASN A 203 0.55 -19.69 -6.07
C ASN A 203 1.04 -20.54 -4.90
N LEU A 204 0.60 -20.26 -3.67
CA LEU A 204 0.91 -21.11 -2.52
C LEU A 204 0.33 -22.53 -2.69
N THR A 205 -0.87 -22.64 -3.25
CA THR A 205 -1.51 -23.93 -3.58
C THR A 205 -0.72 -24.68 -4.65
N ASN A 206 -0.30 -24.00 -5.71
CA ASN A 206 0.53 -24.60 -6.76
C ASN A 206 1.89 -25.07 -6.21
N LEU A 207 2.51 -24.25 -5.38
CA LEU A 207 3.74 -24.60 -4.70
C LEU A 207 3.60 -25.89 -3.86
N CYS A 208 2.52 -26.03 -3.10
CA CYS A 208 2.24 -27.23 -2.34
C CYS A 208 2.11 -28.45 -3.26
N ARG A 209 1.42 -28.33 -4.39
CA ARG A 209 1.26 -29.43 -5.36
C ARG A 209 2.60 -29.84 -6.00
N ILE A 210 3.39 -28.85 -6.43
CA ILE A 210 4.73 -29.12 -7.00
C ILE A 210 5.61 -29.78 -5.96
N SER A 211 5.67 -29.27 -4.74
CA SER A 211 6.46 -29.88 -3.65
C SER A 211 6.01 -31.29 -3.32
N GLN A 212 4.71 -31.58 -3.34
CA GLN A 212 4.20 -32.95 -3.15
C GLN A 212 4.65 -33.89 -4.28
N GLN A 213 4.70 -33.43 -5.52
CA GLN A 213 5.23 -34.22 -6.65
C GLN A 213 6.73 -34.53 -6.52
N GLU A 214 7.47 -33.62 -5.88
CA GLU A 214 8.91 -33.75 -5.57
C GLU A 214 9.17 -34.53 -4.27
N ASN A 215 8.14 -35.10 -3.62
CA ASN A 215 8.21 -35.71 -2.29
C ASN A 215 8.72 -34.76 -1.20
N THR A 216 8.52 -33.46 -1.35
CA THR A 216 8.85 -32.45 -0.36
C THR A 216 7.60 -32.03 0.42
N ARG A 217 7.65 -32.09 1.75
CA ARG A 217 6.55 -31.63 2.61
C ARG A 217 6.67 -30.14 2.89
N ILE A 218 5.55 -29.43 2.85
CA ILE A 218 5.48 -28.01 3.23
C ILE A 218 4.87 -27.90 4.62
N ILE A 219 5.45 -27.03 5.45
CA ILE A 219 4.95 -26.65 6.76
C ILE A 219 4.80 -25.12 6.77
N LEU A 220 3.65 -24.60 7.22
CA LEU A 220 3.47 -23.17 7.49
C LEU A 220 3.78 -22.86 8.95
N SER A 221 4.49 -21.77 9.19
CA SER A 221 4.89 -21.34 10.52
C SER A 221 4.49 -19.91 10.80
N GLY A 222 3.86 -19.66 11.94
CA GLY A 222 3.57 -18.33 12.45
C GLY A 222 2.55 -17.57 11.59
N VAL A 223 1.52 -18.23 11.08
CA VAL A 223 0.50 -17.60 10.23
C VAL A 223 -0.30 -16.58 11.06
N ASN A 224 -0.32 -15.32 10.59
CA ASN A 224 -1.09 -14.24 11.19
C ASN A 224 -2.60 -14.59 11.23
N PRO A 225 -3.37 -14.25 12.28
CA PRO A 225 -4.80 -14.56 12.38
C PRO A 225 -5.65 -14.14 11.17
N LYS A 226 -5.36 -12.99 10.56
CA LYS A 226 -6.06 -12.52 9.36
C LYS A 226 -5.78 -13.40 8.14
N VAL A 227 -4.52 -13.79 7.96
CA VAL A 227 -4.09 -14.68 6.88
C VAL A 227 -4.62 -16.09 7.11
N HIS A 228 -4.62 -16.56 8.36
CA HIS A 228 -5.20 -17.84 8.78
C HIS A 228 -6.67 -17.95 8.38
N GLU A 229 -7.49 -16.92 8.67
CA GLU A 229 -8.89 -16.90 8.29
C GLU A 229 -9.10 -17.00 6.76
N VAL A 230 -8.27 -16.29 6.00
CA VAL A 230 -8.35 -16.29 4.53
C VAL A 230 -7.95 -17.64 3.96
N LEU A 231 -6.87 -18.25 4.43
CA LEU A 231 -6.41 -19.58 4.00
C LEU A 231 -7.41 -20.67 4.37
N HIS A 232 -8.01 -20.58 5.56
CA HIS A 232 -9.04 -21.52 6.00
C HIS A 232 -10.30 -21.43 5.11
N LYS A 233 -10.80 -20.23 4.84
CA LYS A 233 -11.93 -20.03 3.93
C LYS A 233 -11.68 -20.49 2.50
N ALA A 234 -10.43 -20.39 2.04
CA ALA A 234 -10.02 -20.87 0.72
C ALA A 234 -9.84 -22.41 0.65
N GLY A 235 -10.02 -23.14 1.74
CA GLY A 235 -9.84 -24.59 1.80
C GLY A 235 -8.38 -25.04 1.69
N PHE A 236 -7.43 -24.14 1.86
CA PHE A 236 -5.99 -24.43 1.72
C PHE A 236 -5.52 -25.46 2.77
N TYR A 237 -6.13 -25.47 3.95
CA TYR A 237 -5.74 -26.36 5.03
C TYR A 237 -6.07 -27.83 4.76
N SER A 238 -7.11 -28.11 3.97
CA SER A 238 -7.41 -29.47 3.54
C SER A 238 -6.37 -30.05 2.59
N LEU A 239 -5.64 -29.19 1.87
CA LEU A 239 -4.54 -29.59 0.98
C LEU A 239 -3.24 -29.85 1.75
N LEU A 240 -2.95 -29.00 2.75
CA LEU A 240 -1.67 -29.05 3.48
C LEU A 240 -1.69 -30.06 4.65
N GLY A 241 -2.86 -30.27 5.27
CA GLY A 241 -3.05 -30.95 6.55
C GLY A 241 -2.90 -29.98 7.72
N GLU A 242 -3.83 -30.03 8.68
CA GLU A 242 -3.84 -29.12 9.84
C GLU A 242 -2.59 -29.28 10.73
N GLU A 243 -2.02 -30.50 10.78
CA GLU A 243 -0.79 -30.83 11.50
C GLU A 243 0.46 -30.10 10.96
N ASN A 244 0.41 -29.64 9.72
CA ASN A 244 1.51 -28.91 9.06
C ASN A 244 1.38 -27.39 9.19
N ILE A 245 0.41 -26.90 10.00
CA ILE A 245 0.22 -25.49 10.29
C ILE A 245 0.64 -25.24 11.73
N CYS A 246 1.82 -24.67 11.90
CA CYS A 246 2.44 -24.51 13.19
C CYS A 246 2.32 -23.08 13.72
N PRO A 247 2.05 -22.88 15.02
CA PRO A 247 1.89 -21.53 15.58
C PRO A 247 3.20 -20.74 15.58
N ASN A 248 4.35 -21.41 15.66
CA ASN A 248 5.68 -20.78 15.69
C ASN A 248 6.73 -21.66 15.04
N ILE A 249 7.94 -21.14 14.89
CA ILE A 249 9.05 -21.84 14.24
C ILE A 249 9.51 -23.07 15.03
N ASN A 250 9.43 -23.05 16.36
CA ASN A 250 9.83 -24.18 17.20
C ASN A 250 8.94 -25.42 16.97
N ALA A 251 7.61 -25.17 16.88
CA ALA A 251 6.66 -26.23 16.55
C ALA A 251 6.90 -26.76 15.12
N ALA A 252 7.17 -25.86 14.16
CA ALA A 252 7.46 -26.23 12.78
C ALA A 252 8.73 -27.06 12.64
N LEU A 253 9.80 -26.69 13.35
CA LEU A 253 11.06 -27.49 13.36
C LEU A 253 10.91 -28.82 14.03
N ARG A 254 10.10 -28.95 15.10
CA ARG A 254 9.77 -30.24 15.70
C ARG A 254 9.04 -31.13 14.70
N ARG A 255 7.98 -30.60 14.05
CA ARG A 255 7.25 -31.36 13.03
C ARG A 255 8.13 -31.75 11.86
N ALA A 256 9.02 -30.86 11.41
CA ALA A 256 9.99 -31.18 10.36
C ALA A 256 10.95 -32.30 10.75
N LYS A 257 11.43 -32.34 12.03
CA LYS A 257 12.28 -33.45 12.54
C LYS A 257 11.54 -34.78 12.53
N GLU A 258 10.26 -34.79 12.91
CA GLU A 258 9.43 -36.01 12.86
C GLU A 258 9.34 -36.57 11.45
N ILE A 259 9.04 -35.69 10.45
CA ILE A 259 8.93 -36.10 9.05
C ILE A 259 10.26 -36.61 8.47
N VAL A 260 11.38 -35.97 8.83
CA VAL A 260 12.72 -36.38 8.36
C VAL A 260 13.17 -37.71 9.01
N GLN A 261 12.79 -37.98 10.26
CA GLN A 261 13.18 -39.18 11.01
C GLN A 261 12.27 -40.37 10.75
N ASP A 262 11.03 -40.18 10.32
CA ASP A 262 10.08 -41.26 10.04
C ASP A 262 9.87 -41.44 8.52
N PRO A 263 10.60 -42.42 7.90
CA PRO A 263 10.50 -42.66 6.45
C PRO A 263 9.17 -43.28 6.00
N GLN A 264 8.24 -43.59 6.91
CA GLN A 264 7.00 -44.30 6.59
C GLN A 264 5.83 -43.38 6.22
N GLU A 265 5.95 -42.08 6.43
CA GLU A 265 4.97 -41.08 5.96
C GLU A 265 5.25 -40.56 4.52
N LYS A 266 6.02 -41.31 3.71
CA LYS A 266 6.31 -41.00 2.30
C LYS A 266 5.18 -41.40 1.37
#